data_a24bbf70787856b0b149765a1647edc5
#
_entry.id   a24bbf70787856b0b149765a1647edc5
#
_cell.length_a   1.000
_cell.length_b   1.000
_cell.length_c   1.000
_cell.angle_alpha   90.00
_cell.angle_beta   90.00
_cell.angle_gamma   90.00
#
_symmetry.space_group_name_H-M   'P 1'
#
loop_
_entity.id
_entity.type
_entity.pdbx_description
1 polymer ?
#
loop_
_entity_poly.entity_id
_entity_poly.type
_entity_poly.pdbx_seq_one_letter_code
_entity_poly.pdbx_strand_id
1 'polypeptide(L)'
;MSRIHYDLCARDSHLTLGHETRIMGIVNCTPDSFSGDGKLLQGKDSSACLRFARKLIREGADILDIGGESTRPGARSVSSAEEIRRIIPVIKKLSGNVKAPISVDTSKLEVAQRALDAGASIVNNIRGTRSSKGFLKMVRDHQACIVIMHMRGTPATMHQYARYKNIVSEVVEELKIAVEKCLEIGIKKDRIIVDPGIGFAKTVDQNLVLINQLNRLNVLHCPILLGTSRKSFIGQVLQKDVDARLMGTAATLTAGVIQGAHIVRVHDVGPIKETLRMTDAILNAHT
;
A
#
# COMPACT_ATOMS: atom_id res chain seq x y z
N MET A 1 -12.44 3.72 -21.08
CA MET A 1 -12.16 2.26 -20.97
C MET A 1 -12.62 1.80 -19.60
N SER A 2 -13.45 0.74 -19.53
CA SER A 2 -13.85 0.16 -18.27
C SER A 2 -12.63 -0.48 -17.57
N ARG A 3 -12.49 -0.29 -16.26
CA ARG A 3 -11.46 -0.98 -15.46
C ARG A 3 -11.73 -2.49 -15.45
N ILE A 4 -10.67 -3.29 -15.41
CA ILE A 4 -10.80 -4.75 -15.25
C ILE A 4 -11.39 -5.03 -13.85
N HIS A 5 -12.30 -6.00 -13.78
CA HIS A 5 -12.91 -6.40 -12.52
C HIS A 5 -12.12 -7.55 -11.90
N TYR A 6 -11.92 -7.51 -10.58
CA TYR A 6 -11.27 -8.57 -9.82
C TYR A 6 -12.05 -8.84 -8.53
N ASP A 7 -12.07 -10.10 -8.13
CA ASP A 7 -12.49 -10.51 -6.79
C ASP A 7 -11.24 -10.88 -5.98
N LEU A 8 -10.97 -10.10 -4.94
CA LEU A 8 -9.83 -10.31 -4.06
C LEU A 8 -10.28 -11.10 -2.82
N CYS A 9 -9.68 -12.27 -2.61
CA CYS A 9 -9.99 -13.17 -1.49
C CYS A 9 -8.94 -13.06 -0.40
N ALA A 10 -9.17 -12.20 0.60
CA ALA A 10 -8.26 -11.99 1.74
C ALA A 10 -8.74 -12.78 2.96
N ARG A 11 -8.38 -14.07 3.07
CA ARG A 11 -8.87 -15.01 4.10
C ARG A 11 -10.41 -15.04 4.09
N ASP A 12 -11.03 -14.54 5.18
CA ASP A 12 -12.49 -14.52 5.36
C ASP A 12 -13.18 -13.28 4.77
N SER A 13 -12.39 -12.40 4.12
CA SER A 13 -12.87 -11.14 3.54
C SER A 13 -12.81 -11.19 2.02
N HIS A 14 -13.85 -10.69 1.37
CA HIS A 14 -13.92 -10.54 -0.09
C HIS A 14 -14.05 -9.08 -0.46
N LEU A 15 -13.28 -8.63 -1.44
CA LEU A 15 -13.35 -7.29 -1.99
C LEU A 15 -13.50 -7.37 -3.51
N THR A 16 -14.64 -6.91 -4.02
CA THR A 16 -14.85 -6.69 -5.46
C THR A 16 -14.18 -5.39 -5.85
N LEU A 17 -13.34 -5.43 -6.88
CA LEU A 17 -12.55 -4.32 -7.39
C LEU A 17 -12.92 -4.02 -8.85
N GLY A 18 -12.77 -2.77 -9.28
CA GLY A 18 -12.95 -2.35 -10.67
C GLY A 18 -14.14 -1.42 -10.89
N HIS A 19 -15.27 -1.60 -10.22
CA HIS A 19 -16.41 -0.68 -10.29
C HIS A 19 -16.14 0.60 -9.46
N GLU A 20 -15.70 0.42 -8.21
CA GLU A 20 -15.29 1.50 -7.32
C GLU A 20 -13.82 1.37 -6.93
N THR A 21 -13.16 2.52 -6.73
CA THR A 21 -11.80 2.56 -6.22
C THR A 21 -11.79 2.32 -4.72
N ARG A 22 -11.05 1.30 -4.26
CA ARG A 22 -10.92 1.00 -2.84
C ARG A 22 -9.81 1.83 -2.19
N ILE A 23 -10.01 2.21 -0.94
CA ILE A 23 -9.09 3.03 -0.17
C ILE A 23 -8.40 2.20 0.91
N MET A 24 -7.08 2.09 0.81
CA MET A 24 -6.22 1.55 1.85
C MET A 24 -5.69 2.71 2.71
N GLY A 25 -6.25 2.86 3.90
CA GLY A 25 -5.87 3.91 4.86
C GLY A 25 -4.63 3.54 5.65
N ILE A 26 -3.63 4.43 5.68
CA ILE A 26 -2.33 4.22 6.33
C ILE A 26 -2.43 4.48 7.83
N VAL A 27 -2.09 3.50 8.65
CA VAL A 27 -2.00 3.59 10.12
C VAL A 27 -0.56 3.37 10.56
N ASN A 28 0.21 4.45 10.70
CA ASN A 28 1.59 4.39 11.17
C ASN A 28 1.63 4.33 12.72
N CYS A 29 1.99 3.18 13.28
CA CYS A 29 2.18 2.97 14.71
C CYS A 29 3.63 3.30 15.13
N THR A 30 4.15 4.46 14.68
CA THR A 30 5.48 4.95 15.04
C THR A 30 5.38 6.10 16.03
N PRO A 31 6.39 6.31 16.92
CA PRO A 31 6.35 7.36 17.93
C PRO A 31 6.11 8.77 17.37
N ASP A 32 6.61 9.03 16.16
CA ASP A 32 6.54 10.35 15.53
C ASP A 32 5.20 10.63 14.83
N SER A 33 4.35 9.62 14.64
CA SER A 33 3.14 9.75 13.83
C SER A 33 1.99 10.47 14.53
N PHE A 34 2.03 10.62 15.85
CA PHE A 34 0.95 11.19 16.66
C PHE A 34 1.38 12.41 17.49
N SER A 35 2.54 13.01 17.18
CA SER A 35 3.11 14.15 17.92
C SER A 35 2.56 15.53 17.52
N GLY A 36 1.46 15.60 16.76
CA GLY A 36 0.89 16.86 16.26
C GLY A 36 0.40 17.83 17.33
N ASP A 37 0.20 17.42 18.59
CA ASP A 37 -0.34 18.26 19.67
C ASP A 37 0.67 18.51 20.80
N GLY A 38 1.98 18.40 20.55
CA GLY A 38 3.02 18.81 21.52
C GLY A 38 3.08 18.04 22.83
N LYS A 39 2.25 17.00 23.04
CA LYS A 39 2.32 16.09 24.17
C LYS A 39 2.98 14.80 23.73
N LEU A 40 4.24 14.65 24.10
CA LEU A 40 5.02 13.42 24.04
C LEU A 40 4.22 12.24 24.63
N LEU A 41 3.46 11.57 23.80
CA LEU A 41 2.97 10.23 24.11
C LEU A 41 4.18 9.29 23.93
N GLN A 42 4.92 9.12 25.04
CA GLN A 42 6.01 8.15 25.10
C GLN A 42 5.46 6.78 24.71
N GLY A 43 5.77 6.34 23.53
CA GLY A 43 5.96 5.01 22.95
C GLY A 43 5.11 3.81 23.37
N LYS A 44 3.99 3.95 24.11
CA LYS A 44 3.23 2.81 24.67
C LYS A 44 1.73 2.82 24.36
N ASP A 45 1.18 3.81 23.67
CA ASP A 45 -0.27 3.93 23.57
C ASP A 45 -0.82 3.39 22.22
N SER A 46 -1.07 2.08 22.18
CA SER A 46 -1.83 1.45 21.09
C SER A 46 -3.24 2.06 20.93
N SER A 47 -3.74 2.81 21.91
CA SER A 47 -5.06 3.43 21.88
C SER A 47 -5.14 4.61 20.93
N ALA A 48 -4.05 5.36 20.72
CA ALA A 48 -4.00 6.41 19.72
C ALA A 48 -4.10 5.84 18.29
N CYS A 49 -3.32 4.78 17.99
CA CYS A 49 -3.41 4.06 16.71
C CYS A 49 -4.82 3.51 16.48
N LEU A 50 -5.47 2.96 17.52
CA LEU A 50 -6.82 2.43 17.42
C LEU A 50 -7.87 3.52 17.15
N ARG A 51 -7.78 4.66 17.85
CA ARG A 51 -8.67 5.80 17.59
C ARG A 51 -8.50 6.30 16.16
N PHE A 52 -7.26 6.41 15.70
CA PHE A 52 -6.94 6.83 14.34
C PHE A 52 -7.45 5.83 13.29
N ALA A 53 -7.19 4.53 13.47
CA ALA A 53 -7.72 3.49 12.58
C ALA A 53 -9.26 3.55 12.46
N ARG A 54 -9.97 3.68 13.60
CA ARG A 54 -11.42 3.85 13.62
C ARG A 54 -11.89 5.15 12.94
N LYS A 55 -11.10 6.23 13.03
CA LYS A 55 -11.36 7.46 12.29
C LYS A 55 -11.28 7.20 10.78
N LEU A 56 -10.24 6.55 10.30
CA LEU A 56 -10.09 6.22 8.87
C LEU A 56 -11.24 5.37 8.33
N ILE A 57 -11.75 4.40 9.12
CA ILE A 57 -12.95 3.63 8.76
C ILE A 57 -14.17 4.54 8.59
N ARG A 58 -14.40 5.45 9.56
CA ARG A 58 -15.52 6.40 9.46
C ARG A 58 -15.39 7.35 8.27
N GLU A 59 -14.17 7.67 7.88
CA GLU A 59 -13.86 8.48 6.69
C GLU A 59 -13.98 7.71 5.38
N GLY A 60 -14.20 6.39 5.43
CA GLY A 60 -14.45 5.55 4.27
C GLY A 60 -13.26 4.73 3.79
N ALA A 61 -12.30 4.39 4.66
CA ALA A 61 -11.28 3.41 4.33
C ALA A 61 -11.90 2.02 4.17
N ASP A 62 -11.59 1.36 3.05
CA ASP A 62 -12.02 -0.01 2.73
C ASP A 62 -11.03 -1.05 3.31
N ILE A 63 -9.77 -0.68 3.50
CA ILE A 63 -8.67 -1.49 4.05
C ILE A 63 -7.89 -0.63 5.03
N LEU A 64 -7.44 -1.20 6.15
CA LEU A 64 -6.48 -0.54 7.06
C LEU A 64 -5.09 -1.14 6.87
N ASP A 65 -4.09 -0.31 6.60
CA ASP A 65 -2.70 -0.75 6.42
C ASP A 65 -1.85 -0.31 7.61
N ILE A 66 -1.49 -1.26 8.46
CA ILE A 66 -0.86 -1.03 9.76
C ILE A 66 0.65 -1.26 9.67
N GLY A 67 1.43 -0.21 9.90
CA GLY A 67 2.89 -0.26 9.88
C GLY A 67 3.51 0.17 11.20
N GLY A 68 4.56 -0.54 11.64
CA GLY A 68 5.33 -0.24 12.85
C GLY A 68 6.71 0.36 12.59
N GLU A 69 7.12 0.40 11.32
CA GLU A 69 8.38 0.95 10.85
C GLU A 69 8.13 2.02 9.78
N SER A 70 8.90 3.11 9.81
CA SER A 70 8.82 4.12 8.76
C SER A 70 9.64 3.68 7.55
N THR A 71 9.03 3.67 6.37
CA THR A 71 9.70 3.37 5.09
C THR A 71 10.21 4.62 4.38
N ARG A 72 10.16 5.79 5.04
CA ARG A 72 10.69 7.05 4.48
C ARG A 72 12.21 6.98 4.31
N PRO A 73 12.78 7.64 3.28
CA PRO A 73 14.24 7.76 3.15
C PRO A 73 14.86 8.29 4.45
N GLY A 74 15.93 7.65 4.92
CA GLY A 74 16.65 8.06 6.14
C GLY A 74 16.01 7.61 7.45
N ALA A 75 14.86 6.96 7.46
CA ALA A 75 14.28 6.40 8.67
C ALA A 75 15.18 5.29 9.24
N ARG A 76 15.31 5.27 10.58
CA ARG A 76 16.05 4.21 11.27
C ARG A 76 15.25 2.91 11.23
N SER A 77 15.92 1.82 10.87
CA SER A 77 15.33 0.48 10.96
C SER A 77 15.06 0.12 12.41
N VAL A 78 13.91 -0.52 12.66
CA VAL A 78 13.53 -1.06 13.96
C VAL A 78 13.69 -2.59 13.98
N SER A 79 13.92 -3.17 15.17
CA SER A 79 13.96 -4.63 15.31
C SER A 79 12.56 -5.24 15.08
N SER A 80 12.52 -6.54 14.70
CA SER A 80 11.25 -7.27 14.60
C SER A 80 10.46 -7.24 15.91
N ALA A 81 11.15 -7.40 17.05
CA ALA A 81 10.53 -7.36 18.37
C ALA A 81 9.84 -6.03 18.67
N GLU A 82 10.49 -4.90 18.31
CA GLU A 82 9.92 -3.58 18.49
C GLU A 82 8.74 -3.33 17.56
N GLU A 83 8.82 -3.75 16.30
CA GLU A 83 7.72 -3.64 15.35
C GLU A 83 6.51 -4.47 15.80
N ILE A 84 6.71 -5.72 16.20
CA ILE A 84 5.70 -6.59 16.79
C ILE A 84 5.03 -5.91 18.00
N ARG A 85 5.83 -5.35 18.91
CA ARG A 85 5.32 -4.66 20.11
C ARG A 85 4.39 -3.50 19.75
N ARG A 86 4.68 -2.77 18.65
CA ARG A 86 3.88 -1.62 18.21
C ARG A 86 2.56 -2.03 17.57
N ILE A 87 2.58 -3.03 16.67
CA ILE A 87 1.44 -3.29 15.78
C ILE A 87 0.52 -4.41 16.26
N ILE A 88 1.04 -5.46 16.90
CA ILE A 88 0.22 -6.63 17.26
C ILE A 88 -0.93 -6.30 18.21
N PRO A 89 -0.75 -5.47 19.26
CA PRO A 89 -1.88 -5.06 20.11
C PRO A 89 -2.98 -4.29 19.35
N VAL A 90 -2.58 -3.51 18.33
CA VAL A 90 -3.52 -2.75 17.48
C VAL A 90 -4.30 -3.70 16.59
N ILE A 91 -3.61 -4.61 15.88
CA ILE A 91 -4.23 -5.60 14.99
C ILE A 91 -5.22 -6.48 15.77
N LYS A 92 -4.83 -7.04 16.92
CA LYS A 92 -5.71 -7.86 17.77
C LYS A 92 -6.98 -7.14 18.20
N LYS A 93 -6.89 -5.85 18.55
CA LYS A 93 -8.05 -5.06 18.96
C LYS A 93 -8.94 -4.62 17.80
N LEU A 94 -8.41 -4.56 16.58
CA LEU A 94 -9.19 -4.25 15.39
C LEU A 94 -9.84 -5.51 14.80
N SER A 95 -9.10 -6.62 14.80
CA SER A 95 -9.60 -7.90 14.31
C SER A 95 -10.90 -8.30 15.03
N GLY A 96 -11.92 -8.67 14.25
CA GLY A 96 -13.27 -8.97 14.76
C GLY A 96 -14.11 -7.75 15.18
N ASN A 97 -13.52 -6.53 15.26
CA ASN A 97 -14.22 -5.31 15.65
C ASN A 97 -14.40 -4.31 14.48
N VAL A 98 -13.81 -4.58 13.33
CA VAL A 98 -14.00 -3.81 12.09
C VAL A 98 -14.27 -4.76 10.94
N LYS A 99 -15.10 -4.32 9.98
CA LYS A 99 -15.38 -5.13 8.77
C LYS A 99 -14.29 -5.02 7.72
N ALA A 100 -13.52 -3.93 7.75
CA ALA A 100 -12.43 -3.71 6.80
C ALA A 100 -11.30 -4.72 7.02
N PRO A 101 -10.79 -5.39 5.96
CA PRO A 101 -9.59 -6.21 6.06
C PRO A 101 -8.41 -5.40 6.61
N ILE A 102 -7.57 -6.09 7.38
CA ILE A 102 -6.37 -5.49 7.97
C ILE A 102 -5.17 -5.94 7.14
N SER A 103 -4.42 -4.97 6.64
CA SER A 103 -3.12 -5.14 6.01
C SER A 103 -2.01 -4.84 7.01
N VAL A 104 -0.91 -5.57 6.93
CA VAL A 104 0.33 -5.27 7.66
C VAL A 104 1.41 -4.80 6.68
N ASP A 105 1.94 -3.58 6.89
CA ASP A 105 3.07 -3.03 6.11
C ASP A 105 4.38 -3.46 6.76
N THR A 106 4.96 -4.54 6.25
CA THR A 106 6.24 -5.08 6.72
C THR A 106 6.94 -5.96 5.68
N SER A 107 8.27 -5.97 5.71
CA SER A 107 9.10 -6.90 4.94
C SER A 107 9.75 -8.01 5.79
N LYS A 108 9.46 -8.03 7.09
CA LYS A 108 10.04 -8.99 8.03
C LYS A 108 9.11 -10.19 8.21
N LEU A 109 9.63 -11.39 7.96
CA LEU A 109 8.85 -12.64 8.01
C LEU A 109 8.15 -12.83 9.37
N GLU A 110 8.90 -12.69 10.46
CA GLU A 110 8.37 -12.87 11.82
C GLU A 110 7.24 -11.88 12.14
N VAL A 111 7.40 -10.61 11.73
CA VAL A 111 6.39 -9.57 11.94
C VAL A 111 5.12 -9.89 11.14
N ALA A 112 5.28 -10.26 9.87
CA ALA A 112 4.15 -10.63 9.01
C ALA A 112 3.41 -11.84 9.57
N GLN A 113 4.11 -12.89 10.00
CA GLN A 113 3.52 -14.08 10.61
C GLN A 113 2.70 -13.72 11.84
N ARG A 114 3.29 -12.98 12.79
CA ARG A 114 2.61 -12.55 14.01
C ARG A 114 1.38 -11.67 13.73
N ALA A 115 1.45 -10.83 12.68
CA ALA A 115 0.32 -9.99 12.27
C ALA A 115 -0.82 -10.84 11.69
N LEU A 116 -0.51 -11.84 10.86
CA LEU A 116 -1.50 -12.77 10.30
C LEU A 116 -2.14 -13.63 11.40
N ASP A 117 -1.35 -14.12 12.37
CA ASP A 117 -1.85 -14.83 13.56
C ASP A 117 -2.77 -13.95 14.41
N ALA A 118 -2.52 -12.63 14.43
CA ALA A 118 -3.32 -11.65 15.16
C ALA A 118 -4.60 -11.21 14.44
N GLY A 119 -4.82 -11.64 13.20
CA GLY A 119 -6.03 -11.37 12.43
C GLY A 119 -5.85 -10.43 11.22
N ALA A 120 -4.61 -10.09 10.84
CA ALA A 120 -4.38 -9.48 9.54
C ALA A 120 -4.70 -10.49 8.41
N SER A 121 -5.12 -9.98 7.25
CA SER A 121 -5.50 -10.79 6.09
C SER A 121 -4.73 -10.42 4.81
N ILE A 122 -3.99 -9.32 4.86
CA ILE A 122 -3.17 -8.83 3.74
C ILE A 122 -1.76 -8.53 4.27
N VAL A 123 -0.73 -8.87 3.49
CA VAL A 123 0.64 -8.46 3.75
C VAL A 123 1.09 -7.49 2.67
N ASN A 124 1.34 -6.25 3.05
CA ASN A 124 1.90 -5.22 2.18
C ASN A 124 3.42 -5.23 2.30
N ASN A 125 4.10 -5.81 1.29
CA ASN A 125 5.54 -6.00 1.34
C ASN A 125 6.28 -5.09 0.36
N ILE A 126 6.95 -4.05 0.88
CA ILE A 126 7.79 -3.15 0.07
C ILE A 126 8.97 -3.84 -0.62
N ARG A 127 9.38 -5.03 -0.17
CA ARG A 127 10.36 -5.90 -0.84
C ARG A 127 9.70 -6.95 -1.74
N GLY A 128 8.47 -6.72 -2.19
CA GLY A 128 7.63 -7.70 -2.88
C GLY A 128 8.36 -8.47 -3.99
N THR A 129 9.05 -7.77 -4.90
CA THR A 129 9.82 -8.40 -5.99
C THR A 129 11.01 -9.25 -5.50
N ARG A 130 11.45 -9.09 -4.25
CA ARG A 130 12.58 -9.81 -3.63
C ARG A 130 12.18 -10.68 -2.43
N SER A 131 10.90 -11.01 -2.32
CA SER A 131 10.40 -11.88 -1.25
C SER A 131 11.11 -13.23 -1.26
N SER A 132 11.51 -13.71 -0.07
CA SER A 132 12.09 -15.05 0.06
C SER A 132 11.03 -16.13 -0.11
N LYS A 133 11.45 -17.35 -0.51
CA LYS A 133 10.54 -18.49 -0.59
C LYS A 133 9.82 -18.77 0.73
N GLY A 134 10.52 -18.62 1.87
CA GLY A 134 9.93 -18.80 3.20
C GLY A 134 8.83 -17.78 3.50
N PHE A 135 9.04 -16.51 3.12
CA PHE A 135 8.03 -15.45 3.28
C PHE A 135 6.77 -15.77 2.45
N LEU A 136 6.93 -16.16 1.19
CA LEU A 136 5.80 -16.47 0.32
C LEU A 136 5.06 -17.74 0.75
N LYS A 137 5.77 -18.78 1.24
CA LYS A 137 5.13 -19.97 1.83
C LYS A 137 4.28 -19.59 3.05
N MET A 138 4.79 -18.75 3.94
CA MET A 138 4.05 -18.27 5.11
C MET A 138 2.77 -17.54 4.69
N VAL A 139 2.81 -16.66 3.68
CA VAL A 139 1.62 -15.97 3.14
C VAL A 139 0.60 -16.97 2.56
N ARG A 140 1.07 -17.96 1.78
CA ARG A 140 0.24 -19.04 1.23
C ARG A 140 -0.47 -19.83 2.34
N ASP A 141 0.28 -20.25 3.35
CA ASP A 141 -0.21 -21.14 4.42
C ASP A 141 -1.29 -20.44 5.28
N HIS A 142 -1.18 -19.12 5.44
CA HIS A 142 -2.21 -18.29 6.08
C HIS A 142 -3.36 -17.91 5.14
N GLN A 143 -3.31 -18.31 3.87
CA GLN A 143 -4.29 -17.93 2.86
C GLN A 143 -4.49 -16.40 2.75
N ALA A 144 -3.44 -15.62 3.04
CA ALA A 144 -3.47 -14.16 3.02
C ALA A 144 -3.27 -13.61 1.60
N CYS A 145 -3.72 -12.37 1.38
CA CYS A 145 -3.32 -11.61 0.21
C CYS A 145 -1.92 -11.03 0.38
N ILE A 146 -1.23 -10.82 -0.73
CA ILE A 146 0.06 -10.15 -0.77
C ILE A 146 0.05 -8.97 -1.73
N VAL A 147 0.56 -7.83 -1.29
CA VAL A 147 0.93 -6.73 -2.18
C VAL A 147 2.39 -6.90 -2.54
N ILE A 148 2.66 -7.04 -3.84
CA ILE A 148 4.00 -7.13 -4.40
C ILE A 148 4.38 -5.76 -4.94
N MET A 149 5.19 -5.02 -4.18
CA MET A 149 5.67 -3.71 -4.61
C MET A 149 7.02 -3.83 -5.32
N HIS A 150 7.16 -3.08 -6.42
CA HIS A 150 8.42 -2.94 -7.14
C HIS A 150 9.35 -1.95 -6.45
N MET A 151 10.52 -2.42 -6.05
CA MET A 151 11.62 -1.59 -5.53
C MET A 151 12.97 -2.22 -5.85
N ARG A 152 13.92 -1.43 -6.37
CA ARG A 152 15.34 -1.80 -6.48
C ARG A 152 16.10 -1.27 -5.26
N GLY A 153 17.02 -2.07 -4.71
CA GLY A 153 17.76 -1.72 -3.50
C GLY A 153 16.94 -1.86 -2.21
N THR A 154 17.18 -0.99 -1.26
CA THR A 154 16.46 -0.84 0.01
C THR A 154 16.05 0.62 0.17
N PRO A 155 15.17 0.99 1.12
CA PRO A 155 14.83 2.40 1.35
C PRO A 155 16.07 3.31 1.56
N ALA A 156 17.14 2.79 2.14
CA ALA A 156 18.41 3.51 2.36
C ALA A 156 19.26 3.65 1.09
N THR A 157 19.20 2.68 0.17
CA THR A 157 20.10 2.64 -1.02
C THR A 157 19.38 2.84 -2.34
N MET A 158 18.06 2.89 -2.37
CA MET A 158 17.22 2.87 -3.57
C MET A 158 17.54 4.00 -4.57
N HIS A 159 17.99 5.16 -4.11
CA HIS A 159 18.35 6.29 -4.99
C HIS A 159 19.48 5.96 -5.97
N GLN A 160 20.39 5.06 -5.60
CA GLN A 160 21.49 4.60 -6.44
C GLN A 160 21.02 3.67 -7.59
N TYR A 161 19.82 3.12 -7.46
CA TYR A 161 19.23 2.15 -8.38
C TYR A 161 18.12 2.73 -9.27
N ALA A 162 17.90 4.04 -9.25
CA ALA A 162 16.93 4.72 -10.12
C ALA A 162 17.43 4.84 -11.58
N ARG A 163 17.94 3.74 -12.14
CA ARG A 163 18.49 3.65 -13.49
C ARG A 163 17.71 2.63 -14.29
N TYR A 164 16.99 3.09 -15.32
CA TYR A 164 16.17 2.28 -16.21
C TYR A 164 16.44 2.69 -17.67
N LYS A 165 16.47 1.72 -18.56
CA LYS A 165 16.44 1.97 -20.02
C LYS A 165 15.00 2.34 -20.42
N ASN A 166 14.03 1.56 -19.95
CA ASN A 166 12.60 1.84 -20.07
C ASN A 166 11.91 1.48 -18.77
N ILE A 167 11.55 2.51 -17.99
CA ILE A 167 11.00 2.33 -16.64
C ILE A 167 9.72 1.49 -16.63
N VAL A 168 8.83 1.65 -17.61
CA VAL A 168 7.53 0.95 -17.64
C VAL A 168 7.73 -0.54 -17.93
N SER A 169 8.46 -0.88 -18.99
CA SER A 169 8.69 -2.27 -19.37
C SER A 169 9.50 -3.04 -18.31
N GLU A 170 10.51 -2.41 -17.71
CA GLU A 170 11.33 -3.04 -16.68
C GLU A 170 10.54 -3.28 -15.37
N VAL A 171 9.69 -2.32 -14.96
CA VAL A 171 8.80 -2.50 -13.79
C VAL A 171 7.78 -3.61 -14.03
N VAL A 172 7.17 -3.66 -15.22
CA VAL A 172 6.24 -4.73 -15.61
C VAL A 172 6.93 -6.08 -15.57
N GLU A 173 8.12 -6.22 -16.15
CA GLU A 173 8.85 -7.49 -16.19
C GLU A 173 9.29 -7.95 -14.79
N GLU A 174 9.83 -7.05 -13.95
CA GLU A 174 10.22 -7.41 -12.58
C GLU A 174 9.02 -7.81 -11.71
N LEU A 175 7.87 -7.16 -11.89
CA LEU A 175 6.62 -7.53 -11.22
C LEU A 175 6.09 -8.87 -11.74
N LYS A 176 6.16 -9.13 -13.07
CA LYS A 176 5.76 -10.39 -13.69
C LYS A 176 6.51 -11.57 -13.09
N ILE A 177 7.84 -11.49 -13.03
CA ILE A 177 8.70 -12.51 -12.40
C ILE A 177 8.27 -12.77 -10.94
N ALA A 178 7.96 -11.71 -10.19
CA ALA A 178 7.55 -11.83 -8.81
C ALA A 178 6.15 -12.47 -8.65
N VAL A 179 5.21 -12.15 -9.54
CA VAL A 179 3.88 -12.76 -9.59
C VAL A 179 4.01 -14.26 -9.94
N GLU A 180 4.80 -14.61 -10.95
CA GLU A 180 5.06 -16.01 -11.34
C GLU A 180 5.62 -16.81 -10.17
N LYS A 181 6.60 -16.25 -9.44
CA LYS A 181 7.14 -16.89 -8.23
C LYS A 181 6.09 -17.10 -7.13
N CYS A 182 5.13 -16.19 -6.96
CA CYS A 182 4.02 -16.39 -6.03
C CYS A 182 3.12 -17.55 -6.45
N LEU A 183 2.78 -17.62 -7.75
CA LEU A 183 1.97 -18.71 -8.32
C LEU A 183 2.66 -20.05 -8.21
N GLU A 184 3.96 -20.16 -8.50
CA GLU A 184 4.77 -21.37 -8.34
C GLU A 184 4.78 -21.90 -6.90
N ILE A 185 4.75 -21.00 -5.91
CA ILE A 185 4.69 -21.37 -4.49
C ILE A 185 3.27 -21.78 -4.07
N GLY A 186 2.26 -21.53 -4.92
CA GLY A 186 0.87 -21.90 -4.69
C GLY A 186 0.01 -20.79 -4.06
N ILE A 187 0.45 -19.52 -4.11
CA ILE A 187 -0.42 -18.39 -3.81
C ILE A 187 -1.39 -18.24 -4.97
N LYS A 188 -2.70 -18.21 -4.69
CA LYS A 188 -3.73 -18.08 -5.73
C LYS A 188 -3.70 -16.68 -6.34
N LYS A 189 -4.08 -16.58 -7.61
CA LYS A 189 -4.07 -15.32 -8.37
C LYS A 189 -4.97 -14.25 -7.75
N ASP A 190 -6.12 -14.63 -7.22
CA ASP A 190 -7.09 -13.81 -6.53
C ASP A 190 -6.60 -13.26 -5.16
N ARG A 191 -5.36 -13.54 -4.80
CA ARG A 191 -4.68 -13.09 -3.57
C ARG A 191 -3.44 -12.23 -3.84
N ILE A 192 -3.19 -11.89 -5.09
CA ILE A 192 -2.00 -11.11 -5.48
C ILE A 192 -2.43 -9.73 -5.94
N ILE A 193 -1.84 -8.69 -5.34
CA ILE A 193 -1.98 -7.28 -5.71
C ILE A 193 -0.59 -6.80 -6.15
N VAL A 194 -0.51 -5.99 -7.20
CA VAL A 194 0.75 -5.41 -7.68
C VAL A 194 0.79 -3.91 -7.41
N ASP A 195 1.97 -3.39 -7.03
CA ASP A 195 2.23 -1.97 -6.81
C ASP A 195 3.48 -1.55 -7.61
N PRO A 196 3.41 -0.56 -8.50
CA PRO A 196 4.56 -0.07 -9.27
C PRO A 196 5.65 0.57 -8.41
N GLY A 197 5.40 0.82 -7.13
CA GLY A 197 6.37 1.38 -6.20
C GLY A 197 6.73 2.83 -6.52
N ILE A 198 5.74 3.69 -6.71
CA ILE A 198 5.94 5.14 -6.89
C ILE A 198 6.75 5.71 -5.72
N GLY A 199 7.80 6.48 -6.02
CA GLY A 199 8.69 7.07 -5.01
C GLY A 199 9.79 6.14 -4.48
N PHE A 200 9.85 4.87 -4.97
CA PHE A 200 10.89 3.92 -4.59
C PHE A 200 11.81 3.62 -5.76
N ALA A 201 13.12 3.90 -5.61
CA ALA A 201 14.13 3.73 -6.66
C ALA A 201 13.74 4.38 -8.01
N LYS A 202 13.15 5.56 -7.98
CA LYS A 202 12.65 6.27 -9.16
C LYS A 202 12.87 7.77 -9.04
N THR A 203 13.22 8.41 -10.16
CA THR A 203 13.26 9.87 -10.27
C THR A 203 11.85 10.47 -10.35
N VAL A 204 11.74 11.81 -10.32
CA VAL A 204 10.44 12.50 -10.49
C VAL A 204 9.80 12.10 -11.80
N ASP A 205 10.52 12.24 -12.93
CA ASP A 205 10.00 11.95 -14.27
C ASP A 205 9.58 10.48 -14.39
N GLN A 206 10.37 9.55 -13.84
CA GLN A 206 10.05 8.13 -13.85
C GLN A 206 8.75 7.82 -13.08
N ASN A 207 8.49 8.51 -11.96
CA ASN A 207 7.22 8.38 -11.24
C ASN A 207 6.05 8.90 -12.08
N LEU A 208 6.20 10.06 -12.73
CA LEU A 208 5.17 10.64 -13.59
C LEU A 208 4.86 9.75 -14.79
N VAL A 209 5.89 9.21 -15.46
CA VAL A 209 5.74 8.26 -16.59
C VAL A 209 4.99 7.00 -16.15
N LEU A 210 5.32 6.42 -14.98
CA LEU A 210 4.64 5.23 -14.47
C LEU A 210 3.17 5.49 -14.14
N ILE A 211 2.83 6.65 -13.57
CA ILE A 211 1.43 7.01 -13.30
C ILE A 211 0.67 7.17 -14.63
N ASN A 212 1.28 7.87 -15.62
CA ASN A 212 0.67 8.10 -16.94
C ASN A 212 0.46 6.81 -17.75
N GLN A 213 1.27 5.79 -17.52
CA GLN A 213 1.22 4.51 -18.23
C GLN A 213 0.89 3.33 -17.30
N LEU A 214 0.16 3.58 -16.20
CA LEU A 214 -0.14 2.57 -15.19
C LEU A 214 -0.92 1.38 -15.75
N ASN A 215 -1.75 1.60 -16.76
CA ASN A 215 -2.51 0.59 -17.50
C ASN A 215 -1.64 -0.49 -18.15
N ARG A 216 -0.34 -0.24 -18.35
CA ARG A 216 0.60 -1.26 -18.86
C ARG A 216 0.78 -2.42 -17.89
N LEU A 217 0.47 -2.24 -16.58
CA LEU A 217 0.48 -3.30 -15.60
C LEU A 217 -0.70 -4.28 -15.75
N ASN A 218 -1.72 -3.95 -16.52
CA ASN A 218 -2.88 -4.83 -16.74
C ASN A 218 -2.49 -6.19 -17.36
N VAL A 219 -1.37 -6.28 -18.06
CA VAL A 219 -0.83 -7.53 -18.60
C VAL A 219 -0.48 -8.56 -17.52
N LEU A 220 -0.35 -8.12 -16.26
CA LEU A 220 -0.10 -8.99 -15.11
C LEU A 220 -1.36 -9.69 -14.62
N HIS A 221 -2.54 -9.26 -15.07
CA HIS A 221 -3.85 -9.77 -14.63
C HIS A 221 -3.96 -9.84 -13.09
N CYS A 222 -3.53 -8.77 -12.43
CA CYS A 222 -3.64 -8.55 -10.98
C CYS A 222 -4.23 -7.17 -10.72
N PRO A 223 -4.98 -6.97 -9.62
CA PRO A 223 -5.39 -5.63 -9.23
C PRO A 223 -4.16 -4.77 -8.91
N ILE A 224 -4.25 -3.50 -9.28
CA ILE A 224 -3.17 -2.52 -9.12
C ILE A 224 -3.44 -1.65 -7.90
N LEU A 225 -2.47 -1.62 -6.97
CA LEU A 225 -2.42 -0.68 -5.86
C LEU A 225 -1.52 0.50 -6.26
N LEU A 226 -1.99 1.72 -5.96
CA LEU A 226 -1.25 2.95 -6.21
C LEU A 226 -1.10 3.76 -4.91
N GLY A 227 0.15 4.00 -4.49
CA GLY A 227 0.47 4.80 -3.32
C GLY A 227 1.29 6.04 -3.71
N THR A 228 0.63 7.20 -3.83
CA THR A 228 1.30 8.48 -4.13
C THR A 228 1.24 9.48 -2.97
N SER A 229 0.45 9.18 -1.93
CA SER A 229 0.08 10.09 -0.87
C SER A 229 1.28 10.77 -0.19
N ARG A 230 1.33 12.09 -0.26
CA ARG A 230 2.33 12.98 0.35
C ARG A 230 3.79 12.73 -0.10
N LYS A 231 4.00 11.97 -1.19
CA LYS A 231 5.36 11.59 -1.65
C LYS A 231 6.17 12.79 -2.15
N SER A 232 7.50 12.67 -2.06
CA SER A 232 8.45 13.75 -2.32
C SER A 232 8.39 14.28 -3.76
N PHE A 233 8.12 13.44 -4.76
CA PHE A 233 8.01 13.86 -6.14
C PHE A 233 6.89 14.90 -6.35
N ILE A 234 5.76 14.80 -5.61
CA ILE A 234 4.68 15.79 -5.62
C ILE A 234 5.20 17.13 -5.09
N GLY A 235 5.97 17.09 -3.98
CA GLY A 235 6.57 18.30 -3.42
C GLY A 235 7.58 18.93 -4.35
N GLN A 236 8.33 18.16 -5.11
CA GLN A 236 9.30 18.67 -6.09
C GLN A 236 8.61 19.33 -7.28
N VAL A 237 7.54 18.74 -7.80
CA VAL A 237 6.76 19.31 -8.92
C VAL A 237 6.02 20.58 -8.49
N LEU A 238 5.41 20.59 -7.31
CA LEU A 238 4.55 21.69 -6.84
C LEU A 238 5.29 22.71 -5.97
N GLN A 239 6.55 22.46 -5.61
CA GLN A 239 7.32 23.25 -4.63
C GLN A 239 6.57 23.40 -3.30
N LYS A 240 6.03 22.28 -2.78
CA LYS A 240 5.21 22.24 -1.57
C LYS A 240 5.79 21.31 -0.52
N ASP A 241 5.67 21.73 0.74
CA ASP A 241 5.96 20.90 1.91
C ASP A 241 4.99 19.73 2.05
N VAL A 242 5.35 18.74 2.87
CA VAL A 242 4.64 17.47 3.00
C VAL A 242 3.16 17.63 3.36
N ASP A 243 2.83 18.58 4.21
CA ASP A 243 1.45 18.81 4.68
C ASP A 243 0.59 19.57 3.66
N ALA A 244 1.22 20.23 2.68
CA ALA A 244 0.55 20.96 1.60
C ALA A 244 0.37 20.15 0.31
N ARG A 245 0.62 18.81 0.34
CA ARG A 245 0.59 17.94 -0.85
C ARG A 245 -0.75 17.25 -1.12
N LEU A 246 -1.81 17.58 -0.39
CA LEU A 246 -3.11 16.93 -0.53
C LEU A 246 -3.66 17.03 -1.97
N MET A 247 -3.69 18.24 -2.54
CA MET A 247 -4.20 18.44 -3.92
C MET A 247 -3.37 17.73 -4.97
N GLY A 248 -2.03 17.70 -4.81
CA GLY A 248 -1.15 16.92 -5.69
C GLY A 248 -1.35 15.41 -5.53
N THR A 249 -1.64 14.95 -4.31
CA THR A 249 -2.03 13.56 -4.05
C THR A 249 -3.33 13.24 -4.78
N ALA A 250 -4.37 14.06 -4.63
CA ALA A 250 -5.66 13.87 -5.30
C ALA A 250 -5.50 13.80 -6.83
N ALA A 251 -4.77 14.76 -7.43
CA ALA A 251 -4.51 14.79 -8.88
C ALA A 251 -3.79 13.52 -9.37
N THR A 252 -2.74 13.09 -8.66
CA THR A 252 -1.98 11.87 -9.05
C THR A 252 -2.81 10.59 -8.89
N LEU A 253 -3.67 10.52 -7.88
CA LEU A 253 -4.57 9.39 -7.68
C LEU A 253 -5.69 9.37 -8.74
N THR A 254 -6.30 10.50 -9.05
CA THR A 254 -7.28 10.61 -10.15
C THR A 254 -6.68 10.12 -11.48
N ALA A 255 -5.49 10.63 -11.83
CA ALA A 255 -4.78 10.18 -13.03
C ALA A 255 -4.53 8.66 -13.01
N GLY A 256 -4.07 8.12 -11.87
CA GLY A 256 -3.82 6.69 -11.71
C GLY A 256 -5.08 5.83 -11.79
N VAL A 257 -6.20 6.30 -11.26
CA VAL A 257 -7.49 5.59 -11.32
C VAL A 257 -8.01 5.56 -12.77
N ILE A 258 -7.90 6.67 -13.50
CA ILE A 258 -8.20 6.71 -14.94
C ILE A 258 -7.33 5.71 -15.70
N GLN A 259 -6.08 5.52 -15.32
CA GLN A 259 -5.14 4.57 -15.88
C GLN A 259 -5.25 3.14 -15.28
N GLY A 260 -6.29 2.84 -14.50
CA GLY A 260 -6.63 1.49 -14.07
C GLY A 260 -6.21 1.09 -12.66
N ALA A 261 -5.85 2.01 -11.77
CA ALA A 261 -5.66 1.69 -10.35
C ALA A 261 -6.98 1.20 -9.73
N HIS A 262 -6.91 0.16 -8.91
CA HIS A 262 -8.04 -0.47 -8.22
C HIS A 262 -8.09 -0.10 -6.74
N ILE A 263 -6.91 0.02 -6.13
CA ILE A 263 -6.71 0.36 -4.71
C ILE A 263 -5.77 1.55 -4.64
N VAL A 264 -6.11 2.54 -3.81
CA VAL A 264 -5.22 3.66 -3.51
C VAL A 264 -4.81 3.65 -2.06
N ARG A 265 -3.52 3.86 -1.77
CA ARG A 265 -2.97 3.86 -0.42
C ARG A 265 -2.68 5.29 0.03
N VAL A 266 -3.39 5.76 1.09
CA VAL A 266 -3.41 7.18 1.46
C VAL A 266 -3.37 7.42 2.97
N HIS A 267 -2.89 8.63 3.35
CA HIS A 267 -2.97 9.17 4.72
C HIS A 267 -4.30 9.90 4.97
N ASP A 268 -4.79 10.65 3.99
CA ASP A 268 -5.92 11.58 4.10
C ASP A 268 -7.18 10.94 3.48
N VAL A 269 -7.79 10.00 4.20
CA VAL A 269 -8.89 9.18 3.67
C VAL A 269 -10.11 10.02 3.30
N GLY A 270 -10.60 10.89 4.18
CA GLY A 270 -11.83 11.65 3.95
C GLY A 270 -11.80 12.48 2.65
N PRO A 271 -10.87 13.42 2.47
CA PRO A 271 -10.78 14.22 1.24
C PRO A 271 -10.54 13.39 -0.02
N ILE A 272 -9.75 12.30 0.10
CA ILE A 272 -9.49 11.43 -1.04
C ILE A 272 -10.73 10.58 -1.39
N LYS A 273 -11.55 10.19 -0.41
CA LYS A 273 -12.83 9.49 -0.68
C LYS A 273 -13.76 10.33 -1.56
N GLU A 274 -13.87 11.62 -1.28
CA GLU A 274 -14.67 12.54 -2.10
C GLU A 274 -14.13 12.63 -3.54
N THR A 275 -12.80 12.82 -3.67
CA THR A 275 -12.12 12.85 -4.97
C THR A 275 -12.39 11.59 -5.78
N LEU A 276 -12.26 10.41 -5.15
CA LEU A 276 -12.43 9.13 -5.84
C LEU A 276 -13.89 8.84 -6.20
N ARG A 277 -14.83 9.19 -5.33
CA ARG A 277 -16.26 9.07 -5.67
C ARG A 277 -16.62 9.88 -6.92
N MET A 278 -16.08 11.09 -7.05
CA MET A 278 -16.30 11.88 -8.25
C MET A 278 -15.59 11.29 -9.47
N THR A 279 -14.35 10.81 -9.30
CA THR A 279 -13.60 10.14 -10.38
C THR A 279 -14.31 8.88 -10.86
N ASP A 280 -14.76 8.02 -9.94
CA ASP A 280 -15.50 6.78 -10.27
C ASP A 280 -16.85 7.09 -10.93
N ALA A 281 -17.57 8.12 -10.48
CA ALA A 281 -18.82 8.55 -11.11
C ALA A 281 -18.60 8.99 -12.57
N ILE A 282 -17.53 9.73 -12.85
CA ILE A 282 -17.18 10.14 -14.22
C ILE A 282 -16.83 8.91 -15.08
N LEU A 283 -16.05 7.97 -14.55
CA LEU A 283 -15.64 6.77 -15.30
C LEU A 283 -16.79 5.80 -15.57
N ASN A 284 -17.79 5.76 -14.69
CA ASN A 284 -18.95 4.88 -14.80
C ASN A 284 -20.16 5.57 -15.46
N ALA A 285 -20.04 6.85 -15.86
CA ALA A 285 -21.09 7.55 -16.60
C ALA A 285 -21.21 6.93 -18.00
N HIS A 286 -22.40 6.48 -18.33
CA HIS A 286 -22.77 5.98 -19.66
C HIS A 286 -23.77 6.95 -20.29
N THR A 287 -23.61 7.25 -21.58
CA THR A 287 -24.59 8.00 -22.39
C THR A 287 -25.72 7.11 -22.85
#